data_27ade568f76945392dd498222cbcd667
#
_entry.id   27ade568f76945392dd498222cbcd667
#
_cell.length_a   1.000
_cell.length_b   1.000
_cell.length_c   1.000
_cell.angle_alpha   90.00
_cell.angle_beta   90.00
_cell.angle_gamma   90.00
#
_symmetry.space_group_name_H-M   'P 1'
#
loop_
_entity.id
_entity.type
_entity.pdbx_description
1 polymer ?
#
loop_
_entity_poly.entity_id
_entity_poly.type
_entity_poly.pdbx_seq_one_letter_code
_entity_poly.pdbx_strand_id
1 'polypeptide(L)'
;TAFPMIAYTERPDRFCAGLVEGRVGVIVDGIPLGYLLPGTVGQFFKTGQDRSQNWVAASFLSILRYLCMLGSLFLPAFYVAAVNFHPEMIPARLAWSISEAKTDVPFSTVFEVLIMLLAFEAVQEAGLRLPGPIGQTASILGGLVVGSAAVEASMGSPVVLIVVAIAGIAGYTVPSQEFSAALRIWRFGLAIAASIGGLFAVTALAAVLVYRLAQLESFGVPYLTPFAASGSEREKGHGVIRWPTHRVKFRESALKTRNQRRQG
;
A
#
# COMPACT_ATOMS: atom_id res chain seq x y z
N THR A 1 -13.70 -10.38 -4.83
CA THR A 1 -12.27 -10.19 -5.14
C THR A 1 -11.53 -9.75 -3.89
N ALA A 2 -10.24 -10.06 -3.79
CA ALA A 2 -9.42 -9.65 -2.65
C ALA A 2 -9.16 -8.12 -2.63
N PHE A 3 -9.34 -7.45 -3.78
CA PHE A 3 -9.15 -6.01 -3.92
C PHE A 3 -10.49 -5.27 -3.96
N PRO A 4 -10.60 -4.07 -3.37
CA PRO A 4 -11.82 -3.28 -3.36
C PRO A 4 -12.17 -2.79 -4.77
N MET A 5 -13.42 -3.00 -5.19
CA MET A 5 -13.96 -2.56 -6.50
C MET A 5 -14.75 -1.26 -6.41
N ILE A 6 -15.08 -0.82 -5.21
CA ILE A 6 -15.86 0.36 -4.90
C ILE A 6 -15.05 1.19 -3.91
N ALA A 7 -14.99 2.49 -4.12
CA ALA A 7 -14.43 3.39 -3.12
C ALA A 7 -15.57 3.98 -2.29
N TYR A 8 -15.35 4.16 -1.00
CA TYR A 8 -16.28 4.87 -0.12
C TYR A 8 -15.59 6.01 0.62
N THR A 9 -16.37 6.93 1.08
CA THR A 9 -15.87 8.08 1.84
C THR A 9 -16.97 8.69 2.70
N GLU A 10 -16.60 9.12 3.90
CA GLU A 10 -17.44 9.95 4.78
C GLU A 10 -17.30 11.44 4.45
N ARG A 11 -16.29 11.81 3.66
CA ARG A 11 -15.95 13.19 3.37
C ARG A 11 -16.68 13.68 2.13
N PRO A 12 -17.55 14.72 2.25
CA PRO A 12 -18.30 15.25 1.11
C PRO A 12 -17.40 15.85 0.02
N ASP A 13 -16.25 16.45 0.39
CA ASP A 13 -15.29 17.00 -0.56
C ASP A 13 -14.71 15.91 -1.49
N ARG A 14 -14.41 14.73 -0.93
CA ARG A 14 -13.91 13.59 -1.70
C ARG A 14 -15.01 12.99 -2.57
N PHE A 15 -16.23 12.92 -2.06
CA PHE A 15 -17.38 12.42 -2.80
C PHE A 15 -17.71 13.31 -4.00
N CYS A 16 -17.88 14.63 -3.79
CA CYS A 16 -18.12 15.59 -4.86
C CYS A 16 -16.99 15.58 -5.91
N ALA A 17 -15.77 15.45 -5.45
CA ALA A 17 -14.61 15.34 -6.32
C ALA A 17 -14.67 14.13 -7.26
N GLY A 18 -15.13 12.98 -6.76
CA GLY A 18 -15.35 11.78 -7.58
C GLY A 18 -16.44 11.99 -8.62
N LEU A 19 -17.54 12.65 -8.28
CA LEU A 19 -18.61 12.99 -9.22
C LEU A 19 -18.12 13.92 -10.34
N VAL A 20 -17.32 14.93 -10.00
CA VAL A 20 -16.72 15.83 -11.00
C VAL A 20 -15.76 15.10 -11.93
N GLU A 21 -15.05 14.07 -11.45
CA GLU A 21 -14.21 13.20 -12.28
C GLU A 21 -15.01 12.32 -13.22
N GLY A 22 -16.35 12.20 -13.03
CA GLY A 22 -17.25 11.41 -13.85
C GLY A 22 -17.55 10.02 -13.31
N ARG A 23 -17.33 9.80 -12.01
CA ARG A 23 -17.72 8.58 -11.32
C ARG A 23 -19.19 8.64 -10.92
N VAL A 24 -19.81 7.49 -10.74
CA VAL A 24 -21.15 7.37 -10.21
C VAL A 24 -21.10 7.38 -8.69
N GLY A 25 -21.84 8.27 -8.05
CA GLY A 25 -22.00 8.32 -6.61
C GLY A 25 -23.29 7.66 -6.18
N VAL A 26 -23.21 6.81 -5.14
CA VAL A 26 -24.37 6.18 -4.52
C VAL A 26 -24.38 6.55 -3.05
N ILE A 27 -25.51 7.03 -2.57
CA ILE A 27 -25.76 7.30 -1.15
C ILE A 27 -26.90 6.39 -0.73
N VAL A 28 -26.74 5.70 0.40
CA VAL A 28 -27.73 4.78 0.96
C VAL A 28 -28.25 5.40 2.23
N ASP A 29 -29.56 5.47 2.36
CA ASP A 29 -30.20 6.00 3.56
C ASP A 29 -29.84 5.16 4.79
N GLY A 30 -29.59 5.83 5.93
CA GLY A 30 -29.15 5.19 7.15
C GLY A 30 -27.65 4.83 7.23
N ILE A 31 -26.87 5.03 6.18
CA ILE A 31 -25.41 4.79 6.17
C ILE A 31 -24.67 6.11 5.93
N PRO A 32 -23.78 6.55 6.84
CA PRO A 32 -23.06 7.82 6.71
C PRO A 32 -21.90 7.75 5.71
N LEU A 33 -22.03 6.97 4.65
CA LEU A 33 -20.99 6.73 3.64
C LEU A 33 -21.52 7.05 2.25
N GLY A 34 -20.71 7.76 1.46
CA GLY A 34 -20.91 7.90 0.03
C GLY A 34 -20.04 6.91 -0.74
N TYR A 35 -20.64 6.11 -1.60
CA TYR A 35 -19.96 5.14 -2.45
C TYR A 35 -19.68 5.72 -3.82
N LEU A 36 -18.47 5.49 -4.34
CA LEU A 36 -18.02 5.95 -5.65
C LEU A 36 -17.64 4.77 -6.52
N LEU A 37 -18.24 4.69 -7.70
CA LEU A 37 -18.05 3.63 -8.68
C LEU A 37 -17.62 4.25 -10.04
N PRO A 38 -16.75 3.58 -10.79
CA PRO A 38 -15.92 2.42 -10.48
C PRO A 38 -14.77 2.76 -9.54
N GLY A 39 -14.33 1.79 -8.71
CA GLY A 39 -13.10 1.88 -7.94
C GLY A 39 -11.90 1.51 -8.80
N THR A 40 -10.88 2.35 -8.87
CA THR A 40 -9.64 2.12 -9.63
C THR A 40 -8.42 2.35 -8.76
N VAL A 41 -7.29 1.69 -9.07
CA VAL A 41 -6.06 1.80 -8.29
C VAL A 41 -5.65 3.27 -8.10
N GLY A 42 -5.68 4.08 -9.15
CA GLY A 42 -5.32 5.48 -9.06
C GLY A 42 -6.19 6.30 -8.09
N GLN A 43 -7.45 5.90 -7.85
CA GLN A 43 -8.34 6.56 -6.89
C GLN A 43 -7.95 6.26 -5.43
N PHE A 44 -7.49 5.03 -5.16
CA PHE A 44 -7.14 4.61 -3.80
C PHE A 44 -5.89 5.30 -3.26
N PHE A 45 -5.06 5.88 -4.14
CA PHE A 45 -3.87 6.66 -3.78
C PHE A 45 -4.12 8.16 -3.65
N LYS A 46 -5.27 8.67 -4.13
CA LYS A 46 -5.61 10.10 -4.05
C LYS A 46 -6.25 10.43 -2.70
N THR A 47 -5.79 11.52 -2.07
CA THR A 47 -6.43 12.10 -0.89
C THR A 47 -7.17 13.39 -1.24
N GLY A 48 -8.16 13.77 -0.43
CA GLY A 48 -8.85 15.06 -0.57
C GLY A 48 -7.88 16.25 -0.44
N GLN A 49 -6.90 16.13 0.46
CA GLN A 49 -5.90 17.16 0.73
C GLN A 49 -4.98 17.45 -0.47
N ASP A 50 -4.72 16.46 -1.34
CA ASP A 50 -3.89 16.67 -2.53
C ASP A 50 -4.45 17.76 -3.45
N ARG A 51 -5.75 18.08 -3.35
CA ARG A 51 -6.40 19.08 -4.19
C ARG A 51 -6.23 20.50 -3.68
N SER A 52 -6.08 20.67 -2.37
CA SER A 52 -5.89 21.97 -1.72
C SER A 52 -4.44 22.40 -1.67
N GLN A 53 -3.49 21.47 -1.85
CA GLN A 53 -2.06 21.74 -1.82
C GLN A 53 -1.51 22.18 -3.18
N ASN A 54 -0.31 22.79 -3.15
CA ASN A 54 0.46 23.10 -4.35
C ASN A 54 0.74 21.81 -5.14
N TRP A 55 0.62 21.87 -6.46
CA TRP A 55 0.79 20.73 -7.35
C TRP A 55 2.16 20.04 -7.23
N VAL A 56 3.23 20.80 -6.91
CA VAL A 56 4.59 20.25 -6.71
C VAL A 56 4.62 19.40 -5.44
N ALA A 57 4.14 19.93 -4.31
CA ALA A 57 4.08 19.23 -3.04
C ALA A 57 3.16 17.99 -3.13
N ALA A 58 2.00 18.13 -3.75
CA ALA A 58 1.06 17.03 -3.96
C ALA A 58 1.66 15.92 -4.85
N SER A 59 2.45 16.27 -5.86
CA SER A 59 3.16 15.31 -6.72
C SER A 59 4.23 14.55 -5.93
N PHE A 60 5.03 15.27 -5.14
CA PHE A 60 6.06 14.65 -4.30
C PHE A 60 5.44 13.66 -3.30
N LEU A 61 4.39 14.06 -2.58
CA LEU A 61 3.69 13.19 -1.64
C LEU A 61 3.04 11.99 -2.34
N SER A 62 2.52 12.18 -3.54
CA SER A 62 1.97 11.08 -4.34
C SER A 62 3.05 10.06 -4.70
N ILE A 63 4.20 10.50 -5.21
CA ILE A 63 5.34 9.62 -5.53
C ILE A 63 5.79 8.88 -4.26
N LEU A 64 5.92 9.59 -3.14
CA LEU A 64 6.30 8.98 -1.86
C LEU A 64 5.33 7.87 -1.43
N ARG A 65 4.00 8.08 -1.58
CA ARG A 65 2.99 7.04 -1.29
C ARG A 65 3.18 5.78 -2.14
N TYR A 66 3.45 5.93 -3.44
CA TYR A 66 3.70 4.77 -4.30
C TYR A 66 4.99 4.05 -3.91
N LEU A 67 6.06 4.78 -3.59
CA LEU A 67 7.30 4.18 -3.09
C LEU A 67 7.11 3.46 -1.74
N CYS A 68 6.39 4.08 -0.82
CA CYS A 68 6.04 3.47 0.46
C CYS A 68 5.17 2.21 0.28
N MET A 69 4.21 2.23 -0.64
CA MET A 69 3.42 1.04 -0.96
C MET A 69 4.29 -0.11 -1.46
N LEU A 70 5.21 0.16 -2.40
CA LEU A 70 6.16 -0.84 -2.88
C LEU A 70 7.08 -1.31 -1.74
N GLY A 71 7.60 -0.41 -0.93
CA GLY A 71 8.40 -0.75 0.24
C GLY A 71 7.64 -1.62 1.24
N SER A 72 6.40 -1.26 1.56
CA SER A 72 5.56 -2.06 2.45
C SER A 72 5.33 -3.48 1.94
N LEU A 73 5.18 -3.63 0.63
CA LEU A 73 4.89 -4.92 0.01
C LEU A 73 6.13 -5.80 -0.15
N PHE A 74 7.23 -5.22 -0.64
CA PHE A 74 8.39 -5.98 -1.07
C PHE A 74 9.53 -6.05 -0.06
N LEU A 75 9.67 -5.07 0.85
CA LEU A 75 10.84 -4.98 1.74
C LEU A 75 11.05 -6.23 2.62
N PRO A 76 10.02 -6.81 3.28
CA PRO A 76 10.21 -8.02 4.07
C PRO A 76 10.61 -9.23 3.22
N ALA A 77 10.00 -9.39 2.03
CA ALA A 77 10.34 -10.46 1.11
C ALA A 77 11.75 -10.31 0.53
N PHE A 78 12.13 -9.08 0.18
CA PHE A 78 13.48 -8.79 -0.29
C PHE A 78 14.53 -9.08 0.79
N TYR A 79 14.27 -8.71 2.04
CA TYR A 79 15.16 -9.05 3.15
C TYR A 79 15.35 -10.55 3.31
N VAL A 80 14.24 -11.33 3.33
CA VAL A 80 14.30 -12.79 3.42
C VAL A 80 15.09 -13.39 2.25
N ALA A 81 14.83 -12.93 1.02
CA ALA A 81 15.52 -13.41 -0.16
C ALA A 81 17.02 -13.07 -0.15
N ALA A 82 17.37 -11.85 0.26
CA ALA A 82 18.76 -11.41 0.33
C ALA A 82 19.56 -12.20 1.38
N VAL A 83 19.01 -12.38 2.57
CA VAL A 83 19.72 -13.06 3.66
C VAL A 83 19.88 -14.56 3.40
N ASN A 84 18.85 -15.23 2.81
CA ASN A 84 18.86 -16.68 2.66
C ASN A 84 19.48 -17.17 1.34
N PHE A 85 19.33 -16.41 0.25
CA PHE A 85 19.71 -16.86 -1.09
C PHE A 85 20.76 -16.01 -1.76
N HIS A 86 20.87 -14.72 -1.39
CA HIS A 86 21.71 -13.75 -2.09
C HIS A 86 22.54 -12.90 -1.10
N PRO A 87 23.34 -13.54 -0.20
CA PRO A 87 24.14 -12.79 0.78
C PRO A 87 25.19 -11.88 0.11
N GLU A 88 25.57 -12.15 -1.13
CA GLU A 88 26.46 -11.34 -1.94
C GLU A 88 25.91 -9.94 -2.27
N MET A 89 24.60 -9.74 -2.20
CA MET A 89 23.96 -8.43 -2.40
C MET A 89 24.10 -7.52 -1.18
N ILE A 90 24.43 -8.09 -0.03
CA ILE A 90 24.54 -7.35 1.23
C ILE A 90 26.00 -6.93 1.43
N PRO A 91 26.30 -5.63 1.70
CA PRO A 91 27.64 -5.20 2.04
C PRO A 91 28.22 -6.05 3.18
N ALA A 92 29.49 -6.49 3.05
CA ALA A 92 30.11 -7.44 3.97
C ALA A 92 30.00 -7.06 5.46
N ARG A 93 30.15 -5.77 5.78
CA ARG A 93 29.99 -5.28 7.16
C ARG A 93 28.57 -5.46 7.69
N LEU A 94 27.57 -5.21 6.84
CA LEU A 94 26.17 -5.38 7.21
C LEU A 94 25.81 -6.87 7.33
N ALA A 95 26.30 -7.71 6.40
CA ALA A 95 26.13 -9.16 6.45
C ALA A 95 26.68 -9.76 7.75
N TRP A 96 27.87 -9.30 8.17
CA TRP A 96 28.46 -9.69 9.45
C TRP A 96 27.57 -9.29 10.64
N SER A 97 27.12 -8.03 10.69
CA SER A 97 26.24 -7.53 11.75
C SER A 97 24.90 -8.27 11.82
N ILE A 98 24.32 -8.63 10.66
CA ILE A 98 23.11 -9.44 10.59
C ILE A 98 23.38 -10.85 11.14
N SER A 99 24.50 -11.47 10.77
CA SER A 99 24.88 -12.81 11.24
C SER A 99 25.09 -12.81 12.76
N GLU A 100 25.78 -11.82 13.30
CA GLU A 100 26.00 -11.65 14.72
C GLU A 100 24.70 -11.45 15.49
N ALA A 101 23.84 -10.54 15.01
CA ALA A 101 22.53 -10.28 15.62
C ALA A 101 21.58 -11.48 15.60
N LYS A 102 21.89 -12.47 14.75
CA LYS A 102 21.08 -13.69 14.58
C LYS A 102 21.58 -14.87 15.39
N THR A 103 22.76 -14.78 16.01
CA THR A 103 23.38 -15.90 16.73
C THR A 103 22.51 -16.42 17.88
N ASP A 104 21.81 -15.51 18.55
CA ASP A 104 20.97 -15.85 19.71
C ASP A 104 19.51 -16.18 19.35
N VAL A 105 19.14 -16.09 18.06
CA VAL A 105 17.76 -16.32 17.61
C VAL A 105 17.62 -17.75 17.07
N PRO A 106 16.80 -18.62 17.71
CA PRO A 106 16.69 -20.02 17.33
C PRO A 106 15.83 -20.28 16.08
N PHE A 107 15.29 -19.21 15.47
CA PHE A 107 14.34 -19.33 14.34
C PHE A 107 14.99 -19.05 12.99
N SER A 108 14.43 -19.64 11.94
CA SER A 108 14.81 -19.27 10.58
C SER A 108 14.38 -17.84 10.26
N THR A 109 15.12 -17.15 9.36
CA THR A 109 14.83 -15.77 8.96
C THR A 109 13.38 -15.55 8.52
N VAL A 110 12.81 -16.53 7.82
CA VAL A 110 11.41 -16.48 7.36
C VAL A 110 10.46 -16.48 8.53
N PHE A 111 10.68 -17.41 9.48
CA PHE A 111 9.81 -17.55 10.64
C PHE A 111 9.88 -16.31 11.53
N GLU A 112 11.07 -15.73 11.73
CA GLU A 112 11.24 -14.44 12.38
C GLU A 112 10.39 -13.35 11.72
N VAL A 113 10.55 -13.18 10.39
CA VAL A 113 9.84 -12.15 9.64
C VAL A 113 8.34 -12.36 9.70
N LEU A 114 7.84 -13.60 9.56
CA LEU A 114 6.41 -13.90 9.60
C LEU A 114 5.81 -13.65 10.99
N ILE A 115 6.48 -14.06 12.07
CA ILE A 115 6.02 -13.79 13.43
C ILE A 115 5.97 -12.30 13.70
N MET A 116 7.03 -11.57 13.34
CA MET A 116 7.09 -10.12 13.56
C MET A 116 6.04 -9.38 12.71
N LEU A 117 5.81 -9.80 11.47
CA LEU A 117 4.72 -9.27 10.65
C LEU A 117 3.36 -9.54 11.29
N LEU A 118 3.13 -10.75 11.80
CA LEU A 118 1.87 -11.11 12.44
C LEU A 118 1.65 -10.30 13.73
N ALA A 119 2.68 -10.17 14.56
CA ALA A 119 2.63 -9.35 15.78
C ALA A 119 2.31 -7.88 15.45
N PHE A 120 2.95 -7.34 14.41
CA PHE A 120 2.69 -5.97 13.95
C PHE A 120 1.26 -5.81 13.45
N GLU A 121 0.73 -6.76 12.67
CA GLU A 121 -0.67 -6.75 12.21
C GLU A 121 -1.65 -6.84 13.37
N ALA A 122 -1.38 -7.67 14.39
CA ALA A 122 -2.24 -7.77 15.57
C ALA A 122 -2.31 -6.43 16.34
N VAL A 123 -1.17 -5.76 16.52
CA VAL A 123 -1.12 -4.43 17.15
C VAL A 123 -1.88 -3.39 16.32
N GLN A 124 -1.71 -3.44 15.00
CA GLN A 124 -2.39 -2.53 14.07
C GLN A 124 -3.91 -2.75 14.10
N GLU A 125 -4.37 -3.99 14.03
CA GLU A 125 -5.79 -4.33 14.06
C GLU A 125 -6.43 -3.92 15.41
N ALA A 126 -5.73 -4.15 16.52
CA ALA A 126 -6.18 -3.70 17.83
C ALA A 126 -6.31 -2.17 17.90
N GLY A 127 -5.33 -1.44 17.34
CA GLY A 127 -5.35 0.02 17.30
C GLY A 127 -6.51 0.60 16.49
N LEU A 128 -6.91 -0.06 15.41
CA LEU A 128 -8.06 0.37 14.59
C LEU A 128 -9.41 0.18 15.28
N ARG A 129 -9.51 -0.76 16.22
CA ARG A 129 -10.76 -1.06 16.95
C ARG A 129 -10.95 -0.22 18.20
N LEU A 130 -9.90 0.41 18.70
CA LEU A 130 -9.97 1.26 19.87
C LEU A 130 -10.42 2.69 19.50
N PRO A 131 -11.25 3.34 20.31
CA PRO A 131 -11.75 4.67 19.99
C PRO A 131 -10.65 5.73 20.10
N GLY A 132 -10.52 6.54 19.04
CA GLY A 132 -9.78 7.79 18.98
C GLY A 132 -8.34 7.77 19.54
N PRO A 133 -8.01 8.63 20.50
CA PRO A 133 -6.65 8.80 21.01
C PRO A 133 -6.07 7.56 21.69
N ILE A 134 -6.94 6.72 22.28
CA ILE A 134 -6.54 5.50 22.98
C ILE A 134 -5.98 4.48 21.99
N GLY A 135 -6.60 4.35 20.82
CA GLY A 135 -6.14 3.44 19.77
C GLY A 135 -4.75 3.81 19.24
N GLN A 136 -4.50 5.09 19.05
CA GLN A 136 -3.19 5.57 18.60
C GLN A 136 -2.11 5.31 19.65
N THR A 137 -2.38 5.62 20.91
CA THR A 137 -1.45 5.37 22.02
C THR A 137 -1.18 3.87 22.20
N ALA A 138 -2.24 3.05 22.15
CA ALA A 138 -2.10 1.60 22.27
C ALA A 138 -1.28 1.01 21.11
N SER A 139 -1.43 1.52 19.88
CA SER A 139 -0.62 1.08 18.75
C SER A 139 0.86 1.43 18.89
N ILE A 140 1.16 2.64 19.38
CA ILE A 140 2.55 3.08 19.60
C ILE A 140 3.19 2.26 20.72
N LEU A 141 2.53 2.17 21.88
CA LEU A 141 3.04 1.40 23.03
C LEU A 141 3.13 -0.08 22.71
N GLY A 142 2.10 -0.65 22.08
CA GLY A 142 2.10 -2.04 21.66
C GLY A 142 3.24 -2.35 20.69
N GLY A 143 3.45 -1.51 19.69
CA GLY A 143 4.57 -1.68 18.74
C GLY A 143 5.94 -1.59 19.40
N LEU A 144 6.14 -0.65 20.33
CA LEU A 144 7.38 -0.50 21.07
C LEU A 144 7.61 -1.66 22.03
N VAL A 145 6.61 -1.97 22.88
CA VAL A 145 6.73 -3.01 23.90
C VAL A 145 6.85 -4.40 23.26
N VAL A 146 6.02 -4.72 22.29
CA VAL A 146 6.09 -6.02 21.59
C VAL A 146 7.39 -6.15 20.83
N GLY A 147 7.85 -5.07 20.17
CA GLY A 147 9.11 -5.07 19.43
C GLY A 147 10.32 -5.27 20.34
N SER A 148 10.44 -4.50 21.43
CA SER A 148 11.55 -4.64 22.37
C SER A 148 11.54 -6.00 23.09
N ALA A 149 10.37 -6.43 23.58
CA ALA A 149 10.22 -7.72 24.24
C ALA A 149 10.56 -8.91 23.32
N ALA A 150 10.18 -8.83 22.04
CA ALA A 150 10.50 -9.87 21.06
C ALA A 150 12.03 -10.00 20.82
N VAL A 151 12.74 -8.88 20.79
CA VAL A 151 14.21 -8.86 20.65
C VAL A 151 14.88 -9.35 21.93
N GLU A 152 14.45 -8.87 23.11
CA GLU A 152 14.97 -9.31 24.40
C GLU A 152 14.75 -10.81 24.65
N ALA A 153 13.62 -11.35 24.19
CA ALA A 153 13.30 -12.78 24.26
C ALA A 153 13.96 -13.62 23.16
N SER A 154 14.83 -13.04 22.32
CA SER A 154 15.46 -13.70 21.18
C SER A 154 14.45 -14.34 20.20
N MET A 155 13.25 -13.79 20.12
CA MET A 155 12.22 -14.23 19.16
C MET A 155 12.41 -13.64 17.76
N GLY A 156 13.20 -12.58 17.64
CA GLY A 156 13.56 -11.94 16.39
C GLY A 156 14.78 -11.06 16.53
N SER A 157 15.54 -10.94 15.44
CA SER A 157 16.71 -10.07 15.41
C SER A 157 16.31 -8.59 15.32
N PRO A 158 17.13 -7.67 15.87
CA PRO A 158 16.88 -6.22 15.73
C PRO A 158 16.73 -5.75 14.30
N VAL A 159 17.43 -6.40 13.37
CA VAL A 159 17.37 -6.05 11.94
C VAL A 159 16.01 -6.42 11.33
N VAL A 160 15.48 -7.60 11.66
CA VAL A 160 14.12 -8.00 11.24
C VAL A 160 13.07 -7.04 11.80
N LEU A 161 13.22 -6.63 13.07
CA LEU A 161 12.31 -5.65 13.68
C LEU A 161 12.28 -4.33 12.88
N ILE A 162 13.46 -3.81 12.51
CA ILE A 162 13.57 -2.58 11.71
C ILE A 162 12.91 -2.75 10.34
N VAL A 163 13.17 -3.85 9.64
CA VAL A 163 12.61 -4.14 8.32
C VAL A 163 11.08 -4.22 8.38
N VAL A 164 10.54 -4.94 9.37
CA VAL A 164 9.09 -5.09 9.56
C VAL A 164 8.45 -3.76 9.96
N ALA A 165 9.08 -3.00 10.86
CA ALA A 165 8.58 -1.69 11.28
C ALA A 165 8.51 -0.70 10.12
N ILE A 166 9.57 -0.61 9.30
CA ILE A 166 9.58 0.24 8.10
C ILE A 166 8.49 -0.19 7.13
N ALA A 167 8.35 -1.49 6.86
CA ALA A 167 7.33 -2.00 5.96
C ALA A 167 5.91 -1.73 6.49
N GLY A 168 5.70 -1.85 7.80
CA GLY A 168 4.43 -1.55 8.45
C GLY A 168 4.07 -0.07 8.37
N ILE A 169 4.99 0.81 8.78
CA ILE A 169 4.80 2.27 8.73
C ILE A 169 4.55 2.73 7.28
N ALA A 170 5.31 2.20 6.32
CA ALA A 170 5.11 2.47 4.91
C ALA A 170 3.70 2.08 4.42
N GLY A 171 3.12 1.01 4.96
CA GLY A 171 1.75 0.58 4.66
C GLY A 171 0.67 1.59 5.08
N TYR A 172 0.91 2.40 6.13
CA TYR A 172 -0.03 3.43 6.57
C TYR A 172 -0.12 4.63 5.63
N THR A 173 0.84 4.79 4.72
CA THR A 173 0.81 5.91 3.76
C THR A 173 -0.26 5.72 2.69
N VAL A 174 -0.78 4.51 2.51
CA VAL A 174 -1.87 4.21 1.56
C VAL A 174 -3.20 4.72 2.11
N PRO A 175 -3.88 5.66 1.44
CA PRO A 175 -5.08 6.31 1.97
C PRO A 175 -6.30 5.40 2.09
N SER A 176 -6.37 4.35 1.28
CA SER A 176 -7.47 3.38 1.31
C SER A 176 -7.12 2.20 2.21
N GLN A 177 -7.85 2.06 3.31
CA GLN A 177 -7.65 0.96 4.27
C GLN A 177 -7.92 -0.41 3.66
N GLU A 178 -8.99 -0.54 2.85
CA GLU A 178 -9.32 -1.80 2.18
C GLU A 178 -8.24 -2.24 1.18
N PHE A 179 -7.72 -1.28 0.39
CA PHE A 179 -6.65 -1.56 -0.54
C PHE A 179 -5.36 -1.94 0.21
N SER A 180 -5.05 -1.23 1.29
CA SER A 180 -3.91 -1.56 2.16
C SER A 180 -4.07 -2.96 2.78
N ALA A 181 -5.27 -3.35 3.23
CA ALA A 181 -5.53 -4.67 3.78
C ALA A 181 -5.32 -5.79 2.75
N ALA A 182 -5.74 -5.57 1.50
CA ALA A 182 -5.46 -6.52 0.42
C ALA A 182 -3.95 -6.68 0.17
N LEU A 183 -3.18 -5.59 0.17
CA LEU A 183 -1.72 -5.63 0.01
C LEU A 183 -1.02 -6.35 1.16
N ARG A 184 -1.54 -6.23 2.40
CA ARG A 184 -1.00 -6.94 3.57
C ARG A 184 -1.01 -8.45 3.38
N ILE A 185 -2.08 -9.01 2.84
CA ILE A 185 -2.17 -10.45 2.54
C ILE A 185 -1.07 -10.86 1.55
N TRP A 186 -0.87 -10.07 0.49
CA TRP A 186 0.16 -10.33 -0.51
C TRP A 186 1.58 -10.21 0.06
N ARG A 187 1.81 -9.32 1.03
CA ARG A 187 3.08 -9.18 1.75
C ARG A 187 3.51 -10.47 2.44
N PHE A 188 2.57 -11.15 3.14
CA PHE A 188 2.84 -12.47 3.72
C PHE A 188 3.16 -13.51 2.64
N GLY A 189 2.38 -13.54 1.57
CA GLY A 189 2.62 -14.44 0.44
C GLY A 189 4.01 -14.25 -0.19
N LEU A 190 4.43 -13.00 -0.39
CA LEU A 190 5.75 -12.67 -0.93
C LEU A 190 6.89 -13.07 0.02
N ALA A 191 6.73 -12.89 1.33
CA ALA A 191 7.71 -13.32 2.31
C ALA A 191 7.87 -14.86 2.33
N ILE A 192 6.77 -15.59 2.19
CA ILE A 192 6.79 -17.06 2.06
C ILE A 192 7.45 -17.46 0.73
N ALA A 193 7.09 -16.83 -0.39
CA ALA A 193 7.70 -17.11 -1.68
C ALA A 193 9.22 -16.84 -1.67
N ALA A 194 9.66 -15.78 -1.01
CA ALA A 194 11.06 -15.44 -0.82
C ALA A 194 11.85 -16.58 -0.13
N SER A 195 11.20 -17.31 0.77
CA SER A 195 11.82 -18.43 1.49
C SER A 195 12.03 -19.68 0.63
N ILE A 196 11.24 -19.84 -0.43
CA ILE A 196 11.26 -21.05 -1.28
C ILE A 196 12.25 -20.88 -2.42
N GLY A 197 12.26 -19.73 -3.08
CA GLY A 197 13.05 -19.53 -4.29
C GLY A 197 13.71 -18.14 -4.38
N GLY A 198 13.94 -17.48 -3.25
CA GLY A 198 14.64 -16.20 -3.19
C GLY A 198 13.98 -15.12 -4.06
N LEU A 199 14.79 -14.29 -4.69
CA LEU A 199 14.31 -13.20 -5.56
C LEU A 199 13.54 -13.70 -6.78
N PHE A 200 13.86 -14.88 -7.30
CA PHE A 200 13.12 -15.45 -8.43
C PHE A 200 11.65 -15.70 -8.08
N ALA A 201 11.40 -16.34 -6.93
CA ALA A 201 10.02 -16.59 -6.49
C ALA A 201 9.27 -15.30 -6.12
N VAL A 202 9.97 -14.31 -5.55
CA VAL A 202 9.40 -12.97 -5.28
C VAL A 202 8.97 -12.31 -6.60
N THR A 203 9.83 -12.30 -7.62
CA THR A 203 9.49 -11.70 -8.92
C THR A 203 8.38 -12.46 -9.64
N ALA A 204 8.36 -13.78 -9.57
CA ALA A 204 7.30 -14.59 -10.13
C ALA A 204 5.94 -14.31 -9.46
N LEU A 205 5.90 -14.26 -8.12
CA LEU A 205 4.66 -13.95 -7.41
C LEU A 205 4.24 -12.49 -7.60
N ALA A 206 5.18 -11.56 -7.72
CA ALA A 206 4.90 -10.16 -8.07
C ALA A 206 4.28 -10.06 -9.48
N ALA A 207 4.78 -10.82 -10.46
CA ALA A 207 4.18 -10.89 -11.78
C ALA A 207 2.75 -11.46 -11.74
N VAL A 208 2.50 -12.47 -10.92
CA VAL A 208 1.13 -12.99 -10.70
C VAL A 208 0.24 -11.93 -10.07
N LEU A 209 0.73 -11.14 -9.11
CA LEU A 209 -0.03 -10.04 -8.51
C LEU A 209 -0.42 -9.00 -9.57
N VAL A 210 0.56 -8.55 -10.36
CA VAL A 210 0.31 -7.56 -11.43
C VAL A 210 -0.67 -8.13 -12.47
N TYR A 211 -0.50 -9.38 -12.86
CA TYR A 211 -1.41 -10.06 -13.80
C TYR A 211 -2.84 -10.13 -13.24
N ARG A 212 -3.01 -10.47 -11.96
CA ARG A 212 -4.31 -10.46 -11.29
C ARG A 212 -4.93 -9.07 -11.27
N LEU A 213 -4.17 -8.05 -10.93
CA LEU A 213 -4.64 -6.66 -10.95
C LEU A 213 -5.03 -6.19 -12.37
N ALA A 214 -4.30 -6.64 -13.38
CA ALA A 214 -4.59 -6.30 -14.78
C ALA A 214 -5.86 -6.97 -15.32
N GLN A 215 -6.21 -8.15 -14.80
CA GLN A 215 -7.44 -8.85 -15.15
C GLN A 215 -8.70 -8.28 -14.47
N LEU A 216 -8.52 -7.50 -13.40
CA LEU A 216 -9.66 -6.96 -12.67
C LEU A 216 -10.29 -5.81 -13.45
N GLU A 217 -11.60 -5.85 -13.53
CA GLU A 217 -12.44 -4.76 -14.07
C GLU A 217 -13.46 -4.35 -13.02
N SER A 218 -13.57 -3.06 -12.79
CA SER A 218 -14.62 -2.48 -11.94
C SER A 218 -15.66 -1.81 -12.84
N PHE A 219 -16.85 -2.41 -12.93
CA PHE A 219 -17.97 -1.89 -13.74
C PHE A 219 -17.57 -1.57 -15.20
N GLY A 220 -16.78 -2.47 -15.84
CA GLY A 220 -16.32 -2.29 -17.22
C GLY A 220 -15.18 -1.29 -17.41
N VAL A 221 -14.54 -0.87 -16.31
CA VAL A 221 -13.33 -0.03 -16.33
C VAL A 221 -12.15 -0.85 -15.81
N PRO A 222 -11.01 -0.87 -16.53
CA PRO A 222 -9.81 -1.58 -16.05
C PRO A 222 -9.36 -1.09 -14.67
N TYR A 223 -9.16 -2.02 -13.76
CA TYR A 223 -8.84 -1.69 -12.35
C TYR A 223 -7.52 -0.93 -12.20
N LEU A 224 -6.50 -1.26 -13.01
CA LEU A 224 -5.20 -0.60 -13.01
C LEU A 224 -5.21 0.81 -13.61
N THR A 225 -6.36 1.36 -13.97
CA THR A 225 -6.45 2.73 -14.43
C THR A 225 -5.89 3.71 -13.36
N PRO A 226 -5.04 4.70 -13.75
CA PRO A 226 -4.70 5.13 -15.10
C PRO A 226 -3.51 4.42 -15.77
N PHE A 227 -2.89 3.43 -15.13
CA PHE A 227 -1.65 2.80 -15.62
C PHE A 227 -1.88 1.87 -16.82
N ALA A 228 -3.03 1.18 -16.87
CA ALA A 228 -3.39 0.25 -17.94
C ALA A 228 -4.21 0.89 -19.06
N ALA A 229 -4.75 2.08 -18.86
CA ALA A 229 -5.52 2.79 -19.86
C ALA A 229 -4.59 3.67 -20.68
N SER A 230 -4.34 3.22 -21.87
CA SER A 230 -3.92 3.94 -23.07
C SER A 230 -3.28 5.32 -22.94
N GLY A 231 -2.03 5.43 -23.34
CA GLY A 231 -1.22 6.64 -23.44
C GLY A 231 -1.73 7.78 -24.34
N SER A 232 -2.98 8.16 -24.22
CA SER A 232 -3.48 9.39 -24.81
C SER A 232 -2.90 10.60 -24.08
N GLU A 233 -2.42 11.60 -24.82
CA GLU A 233 -1.98 12.89 -24.24
C GLU A 233 -3.06 13.57 -23.38
N ARG A 234 -4.34 13.18 -23.57
CA ARG A 234 -5.48 13.66 -22.79
C ARG A 234 -5.51 13.16 -21.34
N GLU A 235 -4.74 12.13 -21.01
CA GLU A 235 -4.67 11.54 -19.66
C GLU A 235 -3.59 12.14 -18.76
N LYS A 236 -2.82 13.11 -19.27
CA LYS A 236 -1.86 13.86 -18.48
C LYS A 236 -2.55 14.50 -17.26
N GLY A 237 -2.20 14.06 -16.05
CA GLY A 237 -2.73 14.57 -14.79
C GLY A 237 -3.58 13.61 -13.97
N HIS A 238 -3.86 12.41 -14.47
CA HIS A 238 -4.59 11.39 -13.73
C HIS A 238 -3.68 10.30 -13.12
N GLY A 239 -2.39 10.25 -13.52
CA GLY A 239 -1.39 9.33 -13.01
C GLY A 239 -0.80 9.71 -11.64
N VAL A 240 0.44 9.28 -11.40
CA VAL A 240 1.18 9.52 -10.14
C VAL A 240 1.46 11.00 -9.92
N ILE A 241 1.86 11.70 -10.99
CA ILE A 241 2.21 13.13 -10.96
C ILE A 241 0.94 13.96 -11.13
N ARG A 242 0.74 14.89 -10.22
CA ARG A 242 -0.34 15.84 -10.30
C ARG A 242 0.07 17.04 -11.16
N TRP A 243 -0.76 17.35 -12.15
CA TRP A 243 -0.59 18.54 -12.97
C TRP A 243 -1.42 19.71 -12.42
N PRO A 244 -1.01 20.96 -12.68
CA PRO A 244 -1.80 22.13 -12.33
C PRO A 244 -3.21 22.05 -12.93
N THR A 245 -4.22 22.46 -12.16
CA THR A 245 -5.63 22.31 -12.53
C THR A 245 -6.00 22.93 -13.87
N HIS A 246 -5.36 24.04 -14.25
CA HIS A 246 -5.58 24.70 -15.55
C HIS A 246 -5.12 23.86 -16.76
N ARG A 247 -4.24 22.88 -16.56
CA ARG A 247 -3.77 21.94 -17.61
C ARG A 247 -4.61 20.68 -17.71
N VAL A 248 -5.33 20.31 -16.65
CA VAL A 248 -6.17 19.10 -16.60
C VAL A 248 -7.58 19.45 -17.09
N LYS A 249 -7.76 19.52 -18.39
CA LYS A 249 -9.04 19.92 -19.05
C LYS A 249 -9.98 18.76 -19.31
N PHE A 250 -9.47 17.53 -19.32
CA PHE A 250 -10.24 16.35 -19.68
C PHE A 250 -10.42 15.42 -18.49
N ARG A 251 -11.51 14.70 -18.47
CA ARG A 251 -11.78 13.58 -17.58
C ARG A 251 -11.01 12.34 -18.06
N GLU A 252 -10.83 11.40 -17.17
CA GLU A 252 -10.19 10.12 -17.46
C GLU A 252 -10.96 9.36 -18.56
N SER A 253 -10.32 9.03 -19.67
CA SER A 253 -10.99 8.42 -20.83
C SER A 253 -11.56 7.05 -20.51
N ALA A 254 -10.91 6.31 -19.62
CA ALA A 254 -11.35 4.99 -19.17
C ALA A 254 -12.74 4.99 -18.51
N LEU A 255 -13.16 6.11 -17.91
CA LEU A 255 -14.48 6.24 -17.30
C LEU A 255 -15.62 6.37 -18.32
N LYS A 256 -15.31 6.48 -19.63
CA LYS A 256 -16.29 6.56 -20.73
C LYS A 256 -17.42 7.57 -20.48
N THR A 257 -17.11 8.71 -19.87
CA THR A 257 -18.09 9.74 -19.54
C THR A 257 -18.68 10.39 -20.78
N ARG A 258 -19.99 10.68 -20.77
CA ARG A 258 -20.67 11.36 -21.87
C ARG A 258 -20.07 12.74 -22.17
N ASN A 259 -19.71 13.49 -21.16
CA ASN A 259 -18.95 14.74 -21.29
C ASN A 259 -17.51 14.50 -20.86
N GLN A 260 -16.58 14.55 -21.81
CA GLN A 260 -15.14 14.34 -21.57
C GLN A 260 -14.43 15.57 -21.02
N ARG A 261 -15.02 16.76 -21.14
CA ARG A 261 -14.45 17.99 -20.57
C ARG A 261 -14.75 18.08 -19.09
N ARG A 262 -13.75 18.41 -18.29
CA ARG A 262 -13.86 18.59 -16.85
C ARG A 262 -14.38 19.98 -16.47
N GLN A 263 -14.03 20.96 -17.28
CA GLN A 263 -14.46 22.34 -17.19
C GLN A 263 -15.03 22.73 -18.54
N GLY A 264 -16.30 23.00 -18.58
CA GLY A 264 -17.02 23.51 -19.74
C GLY A 264 -17.07 24.99 -19.72
#